data_d425be6dca8c70d420cdf8661abf75ff
#
_entry.id   d425be6dca8c70d420cdf8661abf75ff
#
_cell.length_a   1.000
_cell.length_b   1.000
_cell.length_c   1.000
_cell.angle_alpha   90.00
_cell.angle_beta   90.00
_cell.angle_gamma   90.00
#
_symmetry.space_group_name_H-M   'P 1'
#
loop_
_entity.id
_entity.type
_entity.pdbx_description
1 polymer ?
#
loop_
_entity_poly.entity_id
_entity_poly.type
_entity_poly.pdbx_seq_one_letter_code
_entity_poly.pdbx_strand_id
1 'polypeptide(L)'
;MFRFKKARPFIVILLIALAAEILLFNYKAIFSLGYNQTQVGSYTVGGGLNKQNDGNLKMVRTGGYIEIKDINTNVKNLYIDVQVFNASGYDSTSIYNGKFDTTQISVYADDAANAQYQKLGSRDVVHKVKQSQYITLHLSGNTNNIKIQFDEQIGTVMHIYDIAYNAHVPFFISFGRIAVVWLVLSVLYLLRPHSGAYAFIYDRKNVKQKAVKFVVGIGLVLIFFKVVNSNPYFVVPRWDQHYQYQDLARAFAHGSVSIEDEPSAKLKAMAN
;
A
#
# COMPACT_ATOMS: atom_id res chain seq x y z
N MET A 1 35.73 3.91 29.95
CA MET A 1 34.62 3.15 30.56
C MET A 1 33.31 3.96 30.79
N PHE A 2 33.34 5.28 30.75
CA PHE A 2 32.21 6.16 31.10
C PHE A 2 31.14 6.34 29.96
N ARG A 3 31.47 6.05 28.72
CA ARG A 3 30.54 6.27 27.60
C ARG A 3 29.43 5.22 27.43
N PHE A 4 29.65 3.99 27.82
CA PHE A 4 28.70 2.88 27.66
C PHE A 4 27.45 3.01 28.57
N LYS A 5 27.59 3.57 29.79
CA LYS A 5 26.41 3.73 30.68
C LYS A 5 25.35 4.69 30.12
N LYS A 6 25.76 5.74 29.37
CA LYS A 6 24.84 6.72 28.76
C LYS A 6 24.18 6.17 27.49
N ALA A 7 24.80 5.20 26.80
CA ALA A 7 24.26 4.60 25.57
C ALA A 7 23.24 3.47 25.82
N ARG A 8 23.26 2.84 27.00
CA ARG A 8 22.38 1.71 27.36
C ARG A 8 20.88 1.95 27.02
N PRO A 9 20.25 3.08 27.41
CA PRO A 9 18.83 3.29 27.13
C PRO A 9 18.55 3.34 25.63
N PHE A 10 19.41 3.92 24.81
CA PHE A 10 19.24 3.98 23.35
C PHE A 10 19.39 2.61 22.69
N ILE A 11 20.23 1.74 23.25
CA ILE A 11 20.35 0.35 22.81
C ILE A 11 19.06 -0.41 23.15
N VAL A 12 18.52 -0.24 24.36
CA VAL A 12 17.23 -0.86 24.72
C VAL A 12 16.10 -0.37 23.84
N ILE A 13 16.04 0.93 23.55
CA ILE A 13 15.06 1.52 22.64
C ILE A 13 15.20 0.93 21.22
N LEU A 14 16.43 0.72 20.74
CA LEU A 14 16.68 0.06 19.46
C LEU A 14 16.14 -1.38 19.44
N LEU A 15 16.39 -2.13 20.52
CA LEU A 15 15.85 -3.50 20.66
C LEU A 15 14.31 -3.51 20.68
N ILE A 16 13.70 -2.53 21.33
CA ILE A 16 12.24 -2.35 21.33
C ILE A 16 11.75 -2.04 19.90
N ALA A 17 12.44 -1.15 19.16
CA ALA A 17 12.10 -0.84 17.78
C ALA A 17 12.21 -2.06 16.86
N LEU A 18 13.26 -2.87 17.04
CA LEU A 18 13.42 -4.14 16.31
C LEU A 18 12.33 -5.15 16.66
N ALA A 19 12.00 -5.28 17.94
CA ALA A 19 10.91 -6.15 18.37
C ALA A 19 9.56 -5.69 17.79
N ALA A 20 9.29 -4.39 17.79
CA ALA A 20 8.09 -3.83 17.18
C ALA A 20 8.04 -4.09 15.66
N GLU A 21 9.17 -3.97 14.96
CA GLU A 21 9.24 -4.28 13.53
C GLU A 21 8.87 -5.73 13.25
N ILE A 22 9.37 -6.67 14.05
CA ILE A 22 9.09 -8.10 13.87
C ILE A 22 7.67 -8.44 14.30
N LEU A 23 7.26 -8.04 15.50
CA LEU A 23 6.01 -8.51 16.12
C LEU A 23 4.79 -7.71 15.66
N LEU A 24 4.90 -6.38 15.47
CA LEU A 24 3.76 -5.55 15.12
C LEU A 24 3.64 -5.34 13.60
N PHE A 25 4.75 -5.03 12.91
CA PHE A 25 4.68 -4.73 11.48
C PHE A 25 4.77 -5.98 10.59
N ASN A 26 5.28 -7.10 11.12
CA ASN A 26 5.34 -8.38 10.42
C ASN A 26 4.43 -9.46 11.03
N TYR A 27 3.41 -9.08 11.80
CA TYR A 27 2.50 -10.05 12.44
C TYR A 27 1.85 -11.01 11.42
N LYS A 28 1.52 -10.53 10.21
CA LYS A 28 0.95 -11.37 9.14
C LYS A 28 1.91 -12.47 8.69
N ALA A 29 3.21 -12.16 8.61
CA ALA A 29 4.24 -13.15 8.30
C ALA A 29 4.30 -14.21 9.41
N ILE A 30 4.31 -13.79 10.68
CA ILE A 30 4.35 -14.70 11.83
C ILE A 30 3.12 -15.62 11.84
N PHE A 31 1.92 -15.07 11.72
CA PHE A 31 0.70 -15.88 11.72
C PHE A 31 0.62 -16.83 10.52
N SER A 32 1.16 -16.43 9.37
CA SER A 32 1.13 -17.26 8.17
C SER A 32 2.08 -18.47 8.24
N LEU A 33 3.03 -18.53 9.17
CA LEU A 33 3.92 -19.69 9.34
C LEU A 33 3.16 -20.97 9.70
N GLY A 34 1.99 -20.85 10.33
CA GLY A 34 1.12 -21.97 10.66
C GLY A 34 0.10 -22.32 9.58
N TYR A 35 0.16 -21.69 8.41
CA TYR A 35 -0.80 -21.97 7.33
C TYR A 35 -0.36 -23.14 6.47
N ASN A 36 -1.32 -23.94 6.01
CA ASN A 36 -1.10 -24.98 5.01
C ASN A 36 -1.25 -24.36 3.63
N GLN A 37 -0.13 -23.87 3.09
CA GLN A 37 -0.11 -23.26 1.75
C GLN A 37 -0.51 -24.29 0.70
N THR A 38 -1.45 -23.92 -0.16
CA THR A 38 -1.91 -24.73 -1.28
C THR A 38 -1.82 -23.94 -2.58
N GLN A 39 -1.08 -24.48 -3.54
CA GLN A 39 -1.00 -23.93 -4.89
C GLN A 39 -2.26 -24.27 -5.68
N VAL A 40 -2.75 -23.31 -6.46
CA VAL A 40 -3.90 -23.48 -7.31
C VAL A 40 -3.45 -24.08 -8.64
N GLY A 41 -3.69 -25.37 -8.81
CA GLY A 41 -3.30 -26.12 -10.03
C GLY A 41 -4.15 -25.76 -11.25
N SER A 42 -5.42 -25.35 -11.06
CA SER A 42 -6.33 -24.97 -12.14
C SER A 42 -7.35 -23.97 -11.69
N TYR A 43 -7.79 -23.14 -12.62
CA TYR A 43 -8.88 -22.18 -12.43
C TYR A 43 -9.73 -22.11 -13.69
N THR A 44 -10.98 -21.74 -13.56
CA THR A 44 -11.88 -21.47 -14.69
C THR A 44 -11.85 -19.98 -15.04
N VAL A 45 -11.97 -19.67 -16.32
CA VAL A 45 -11.98 -18.31 -16.84
C VAL A 45 -13.39 -17.95 -17.24
N GLY A 46 -13.87 -16.76 -16.88
CA GLY A 46 -15.24 -16.34 -17.15
C GLY A 46 -15.41 -14.84 -17.30
N GLY A 47 -16.68 -14.44 -17.48
CA GLY A 47 -17.05 -13.05 -17.66
C GLY A 47 -16.56 -12.45 -18.97
N GLY A 48 -15.56 -11.62 -18.87
CA GLY A 48 -14.97 -10.94 -20.02
C GLY A 48 -13.55 -11.38 -20.34
N LEU A 49 -13.06 -12.49 -19.77
CA LEU A 49 -11.72 -13.02 -20.02
C LEU A 49 -11.73 -14.19 -21.00
N ASN A 50 -10.78 -14.17 -21.94
CA ASN A 50 -10.47 -15.32 -22.81
C ASN A 50 -9.03 -15.76 -22.60
N LYS A 51 -8.85 -17.08 -22.46
CA LYS A 51 -7.52 -17.69 -22.43
C LYS A 51 -6.98 -17.83 -23.84
N GLN A 52 -5.76 -17.33 -24.07
CA GLN A 52 -5.06 -17.40 -25.34
C GLN A 52 -4.23 -18.69 -25.43
N ASN A 53 -3.78 -19.07 -26.63
CA ASN A 53 -2.98 -20.27 -26.86
C ASN A 53 -1.60 -20.24 -26.17
N ASP A 54 -1.09 -19.05 -25.89
CA ASP A 54 0.18 -18.81 -25.19
C ASP A 54 0.03 -18.83 -23.66
N GLY A 55 -1.17 -19.13 -23.15
CA GLY A 55 -1.48 -19.16 -21.73
C GLY A 55 -1.86 -17.80 -21.13
N ASN A 56 -1.72 -16.72 -21.88
CA ASN A 56 -2.15 -15.40 -21.46
C ASN A 56 -3.67 -15.26 -21.42
N LEU A 57 -4.15 -14.31 -20.63
CA LEU A 57 -5.56 -13.97 -20.53
C LEU A 57 -5.79 -12.61 -21.20
N LYS A 58 -6.78 -12.52 -22.09
CA LYS A 58 -7.15 -11.27 -22.77
C LYS A 58 -8.51 -10.80 -22.30
N MET A 59 -8.61 -9.54 -21.91
CA MET A 59 -9.87 -8.90 -21.57
C MET A 59 -10.65 -8.59 -22.86
N VAL A 60 -11.78 -9.24 -23.06
CA VAL A 60 -12.67 -9.03 -24.22
C VAL A 60 -13.94 -8.30 -23.86
N ARG A 61 -14.31 -8.30 -22.57
CA ARG A 61 -15.41 -7.50 -21.99
C ARG A 61 -15.01 -7.07 -20.59
N THR A 62 -15.64 -6.05 -20.06
CA THR A 62 -15.50 -5.64 -18.65
C THR A 62 -16.02 -6.72 -17.72
N GLY A 63 -15.42 -6.81 -16.52
CA GLY A 63 -15.83 -7.78 -15.51
C GLY A 63 -15.29 -9.19 -15.73
N GLY A 64 -14.18 -9.31 -16.46
CA GLY A 64 -13.46 -10.58 -16.60
C GLY A 64 -12.95 -11.10 -15.29
N TYR A 65 -13.07 -12.42 -15.05
CA TYR A 65 -12.68 -13.04 -13.80
C TYR A 65 -12.08 -14.43 -14.01
N ILE A 66 -11.34 -14.87 -13.00
CA ILE A 66 -10.98 -16.28 -12.81
C ILE A 66 -11.69 -16.80 -11.57
N GLU A 67 -11.99 -18.10 -11.55
CA GLU A 67 -12.70 -18.76 -10.47
C GLU A 67 -11.97 -20.05 -10.08
N ILE A 68 -11.70 -20.17 -8.80
CA ILE A 68 -11.10 -21.33 -8.14
C ILE A 68 -12.22 -22.04 -7.42
N LYS A 69 -12.47 -23.32 -7.75
CA LYS A 69 -13.58 -24.10 -7.22
C LYS A 69 -13.10 -25.22 -6.31
N ASP A 70 -14.02 -25.78 -5.53
CA ASP A 70 -13.82 -26.98 -4.71
C ASP A 70 -12.67 -26.87 -3.70
N ILE A 71 -12.49 -25.67 -3.12
CA ILE A 71 -11.43 -25.39 -2.16
C ILE A 71 -11.67 -26.16 -0.85
N ASN A 72 -12.89 -26.13 -0.32
CA ASN A 72 -13.37 -26.88 0.86
C ASN A 72 -12.47 -26.75 2.10
N THR A 73 -11.85 -25.59 2.29
CA THR A 73 -10.97 -25.32 3.44
C THR A 73 -11.12 -23.90 3.92
N ASN A 74 -10.64 -23.62 5.13
CA ASN A 74 -10.63 -22.27 5.69
C ASN A 74 -9.48 -21.47 5.06
N VAL A 75 -9.82 -20.49 4.23
CA VAL A 75 -8.86 -19.63 3.55
C VAL A 75 -8.62 -18.35 4.35
N LYS A 76 -7.36 -18.11 4.73
CA LYS A 76 -6.92 -16.95 5.52
C LYS A 76 -6.37 -15.83 4.64
N ASN A 77 -5.66 -16.20 3.59
CA ASN A 77 -5.11 -15.25 2.62
C ASN A 77 -5.05 -15.88 1.23
N LEU A 78 -4.95 -15.00 0.25
CA LEU A 78 -4.74 -15.33 -1.15
C LEU A 78 -3.43 -14.66 -1.60
N TYR A 79 -2.59 -15.42 -2.25
CA TYR A 79 -1.43 -14.94 -2.99
C TYR A 79 -1.75 -14.98 -4.48
N ILE A 80 -1.49 -13.89 -5.19
CA ILE A 80 -1.62 -13.83 -6.65
C ILE A 80 -0.49 -13.00 -7.23
N ASP A 81 0.19 -13.57 -8.23
CA ASP A 81 1.20 -12.89 -9.02
C ASP A 81 0.70 -12.77 -10.47
N VAL A 82 0.34 -11.56 -10.84
CA VAL A 82 -0.21 -11.24 -12.16
C VAL A 82 0.56 -10.07 -12.77
N GLN A 83 0.91 -10.19 -14.04
CA GLN A 83 1.50 -9.12 -14.84
C GLN A 83 0.54 -8.73 -15.95
N VAL A 84 0.38 -7.43 -16.13
CA VAL A 84 -0.43 -6.84 -17.20
C VAL A 84 0.49 -6.38 -18.31
N PHE A 85 0.15 -6.74 -19.55
CA PHE A 85 0.83 -6.30 -20.75
C PHE A 85 -0.08 -5.35 -21.51
N ASN A 86 0.46 -4.22 -21.88
CA ASN A 86 -0.31 -3.21 -22.58
C ASN A 86 -0.55 -3.62 -24.03
N ALA A 87 -1.77 -3.99 -24.38
CA ALA A 87 -2.12 -4.40 -25.73
C ALA A 87 -2.76 -3.30 -26.59
N SER A 88 -3.13 -2.16 -26.01
CA SER A 88 -3.98 -1.18 -26.69
C SER A 88 -3.43 0.24 -26.75
N GLY A 89 -2.13 0.43 -26.57
CA GLY A 89 -1.51 1.77 -26.63
C GLY A 89 -1.85 2.67 -25.43
N TYR A 90 -2.54 2.17 -24.44
CA TYR A 90 -2.68 2.83 -23.15
C TYR A 90 -1.38 2.61 -22.39
N ASP A 91 -0.61 3.65 -22.28
CA ASP A 91 0.66 3.61 -21.58
C ASP A 91 0.42 3.58 -20.06
N SER A 92 0.26 2.38 -19.50
CA SER A 92 0.21 2.20 -18.05
C SER A 92 1.47 2.74 -17.37
N THR A 93 2.54 2.89 -18.16
CA THR A 93 3.82 3.44 -17.71
C THR A 93 3.76 4.95 -17.50
N SER A 94 2.88 5.67 -18.20
CA SER A 94 2.76 7.13 -18.09
C SER A 94 2.23 7.56 -16.73
N ILE A 95 1.39 6.75 -16.12
CA ILE A 95 0.76 7.06 -14.82
C ILE A 95 1.77 6.94 -13.67
N TYR A 96 2.73 6.02 -13.74
CA TYR A 96 3.67 5.71 -12.67
C TYR A 96 5.15 5.90 -13.06
N ASN A 97 5.46 6.74 -14.05
CA ASN A 97 6.81 6.90 -14.58
C ASN A 97 7.46 5.56 -14.99
N GLY A 98 6.69 4.64 -15.51
CA GLY A 98 7.17 3.40 -16.07
C GLY A 98 7.75 2.38 -15.10
N LYS A 99 7.53 2.54 -13.80
CA LYS A 99 8.16 1.64 -12.82
C LYS A 99 7.39 0.35 -12.57
N PHE A 100 6.06 0.37 -12.61
CA PHE A 100 5.25 -0.79 -12.21
C PHE A 100 3.95 -0.86 -13.01
N ASP A 101 3.68 -2.02 -13.59
CA ASP A 101 2.38 -2.34 -14.16
C ASP A 101 1.46 -2.78 -13.01
N THR A 102 0.39 -2.03 -12.80
CA THR A 102 -0.57 -2.25 -11.72
C THR A 102 -1.87 -2.79 -12.29
N THR A 103 -2.41 -3.84 -11.71
CA THR A 103 -3.79 -4.28 -11.98
C THR A 103 -4.62 -4.18 -10.71
N GLN A 104 -5.83 -3.67 -10.84
CA GLN A 104 -6.80 -3.69 -9.75
C GLN A 104 -7.60 -4.98 -9.82
N ILE A 105 -7.60 -5.72 -8.71
CA ILE A 105 -8.41 -6.93 -8.57
C ILE A 105 -9.46 -6.75 -7.49
N SER A 106 -10.63 -7.36 -7.71
CA SER A 106 -11.71 -7.48 -6.72
C SER A 106 -11.90 -8.96 -6.39
N VAL A 107 -11.80 -9.29 -5.10
CA VAL A 107 -11.92 -10.67 -4.63
C VAL A 107 -13.32 -10.93 -4.11
N TYR A 108 -13.92 -12.01 -4.55
CA TYR A 108 -15.22 -12.52 -4.10
C TYR A 108 -15.03 -13.97 -3.63
N ALA A 109 -15.72 -14.35 -2.57
CA ALA A 109 -15.75 -15.74 -2.12
C ALA A 109 -17.11 -16.07 -1.50
N ASP A 110 -17.44 -17.34 -1.48
CA ASP A 110 -18.46 -17.92 -0.61
C ASP A 110 -17.78 -18.47 0.66
N ASP A 111 -18.52 -18.56 1.74
CA ASP A 111 -18.04 -19.14 2.99
C ASP A 111 -19.17 -19.89 3.72
N ALA A 112 -18.85 -20.49 4.87
CA ALA A 112 -19.83 -21.25 5.63
C ALA A 112 -21.04 -20.42 6.11
N ALA A 113 -20.89 -19.09 6.21
CA ALA A 113 -21.98 -18.19 6.57
C ALA A 113 -22.76 -17.68 5.36
N ASN A 114 -22.16 -17.67 4.17
CA ASN A 114 -22.73 -17.09 2.94
C ASN A 114 -22.54 -18.03 1.76
N ALA A 115 -23.62 -18.65 1.32
CA ALA A 115 -23.62 -19.53 0.14
C ALA A 115 -23.45 -18.79 -1.19
N GLN A 116 -23.54 -17.46 -1.21
CA GLN A 116 -23.36 -16.61 -2.38
C GLN A 116 -22.05 -15.84 -2.28
N TYR A 117 -21.48 -15.51 -3.44
CA TYR A 117 -20.29 -14.69 -3.51
C TYR A 117 -20.45 -13.35 -2.82
N GLN A 118 -19.64 -13.11 -1.79
CA GLN A 118 -19.51 -11.83 -1.11
C GLN A 118 -18.25 -11.11 -1.61
N LYS A 119 -18.36 -9.82 -1.88
CA LYS A 119 -17.20 -8.99 -2.21
C LYS A 119 -16.39 -8.73 -0.96
N LEU A 120 -15.16 -9.23 -0.92
CA LEU A 120 -14.24 -9.08 0.23
C LEU A 120 -13.39 -7.82 0.16
N GLY A 121 -13.26 -7.23 -1.02
CA GLY A 121 -12.51 -6.00 -1.23
C GLY A 121 -11.87 -5.93 -2.60
N SER A 122 -11.27 -4.76 -2.88
CA SER A 122 -10.47 -4.53 -4.08
C SER A 122 -9.05 -4.12 -3.68
N ARG A 123 -8.06 -4.54 -4.47
CA ARG A 123 -6.65 -4.25 -4.22
C ARG A 123 -5.88 -4.12 -5.51
N ASP A 124 -4.91 -3.19 -5.51
CA ASP A 124 -3.93 -3.07 -6.57
C ASP A 124 -2.82 -4.10 -6.37
N VAL A 125 -2.55 -4.88 -7.40
CA VAL A 125 -1.51 -5.90 -7.44
C VAL A 125 -0.46 -5.51 -8.48
N VAL A 126 0.81 -5.70 -8.11
CA VAL A 126 1.97 -5.37 -8.94
C VAL A 126 2.89 -6.58 -9.00
N HIS A 127 3.20 -7.08 -10.20
CA HIS A 127 3.98 -8.30 -10.43
C HIS A 127 5.31 -8.34 -9.65
N LYS A 128 6.07 -7.28 -9.56
CA LYS A 128 7.38 -7.27 -8.90
C LYS A 128 7.36 -6.83 -7.45
N VAL A 129 6.19 -6.52 -6.89
CA VAL A 129 6.03 -5.98 -5.54
C VAL A 129 5.32 -7.00 -4.66
N LYS A 130 6.08 -7.87 -4.02
CA LYS A 130 5.53 -8.96 -3.17
C LYS A 130 4.52 -8.49 -2.13
N GLN A 131 4.69 -7.28 -1.57
CA GLN A 131 3.76 -6.74 -0.58
C GLN A 131 2.34 -6.51 -1.12
N SER A 132 2.18 -6.28 -2.43
CA SER A 132 0.88 -6.10 -3.08
C SER A 132 0.17 -7.42 -3.38
N GLN A 133 0.93 -8.51 -3.49
CA GLN A 133 0.48 -9.83 -3.97
C GLN A 133 -0.24 -10.67 -2.91
N TYR A 134 -0.08 -10.34 -1.61
CA TYR A 134 -0.72 -11.07 -0.50
C TYR A 134 -1.96 -10.34 -0.01
N ILE A 135 -3.12 -10.97 -0.15
CA ILE A 135 -4.42 -10.42 0.20
C ILE A 135 -4.97 -11.18 1.40
N THR A 136 -5.16 -10.48 2.52
CA THR A 136 -5.80 -11.09 3.69
C THR A 136 -7.30 -11.19 3.46
N LEU A 137 -7.86 -12.37 3.69
CA LEU A 137 -9.28 -12.64 3.59
C LEU A 137 -9.87 -12.85 4.99
N HIS A 138 -11.07 -12.33 5.19
CA HIS A 138 -11.80 -12.47 6.44
C HIS A 138 -13.07 -13.27 6.15
N LEU A 139 -12.95 -14.60 6.18
CA LEU A 139 -13.99 -15.55 5.84
C LEU A 139 -14.47 -16.32 7.07
N SER A 140 -15.72 -16.74 7.08
CA SER A 140 -16.34 -17.46 8.16
C SER A 140 -16.35 -18.97 7.85
N GLY A 141 -15.40 -19.71 8.42
CA GLY A 141 -15.30 -21.17 8.24
C GLY A 141 -14.73 -21.57 6.88
N ASN A 142 -15.24 -22.66 6.30
CA ASN A 142 -14.74 -23.19 5.04
C ASN A 142 -15.25 -22.36 3.86
N THR A 143 -14.39 -22.18 2.89
CA THR A 143 -14.62 -21.54 1.61
C THR A 143 -14.68 -22.60 0.55
N ASN A 144 -15.69 -22.57 -0.33
CA ASN A 144 -15.79 -23.51 -1.44
C ASN A 144 -15.22 -22.92 -2.73
N ASN A 145 -15.50 -21.64 -2.97
CA ASN A 145 -15.11 -21.01 -4.22
C ASN A 145 -14.54 -19.61 -3.97
N ILE A 146 -13.52 -19.24 -4.75
CA ILE A 146 -12.97 -17.88 -4.79
C ILE A 146 -13.01 -17.40 -6.24
N LYS A 147 -13.55 -16.20 -6.43
CA LYS A 147 -13.60 -15.52 -7.72
C LYS A 147 -12.76 -14.25 -7.64
N ILE A 148 -11.83 -14.09 -8.56
CA ILE A 148 -10.95 -12.94 -8.68
C ILE A 148 -11.33 -12.21 -9.97
N GLN A 149 -11.91 -11.04 -9.84
CA GLN A 149 -12.29 -10.19 -10.96
C GLN A 149 -11.20 -9.15 -11.20
N PHE A 150 -10.88 -8.92 -12.47
CA PHE A 150 -9.90 -7.92 -12.90
C PHE A 150 -10.65 -6.69 -13.40
N ASP A 151 -10.32 -5.52 -12.85
CA ASP A 151 -10.91 -4.25 -13.23
C ASP A 151 -10.04 -3.55 -14.30
N GLU A 152 -9.86 -4.27 -15.43
CA GLU A 152 -9.00 -3.85 -16.54
C GLU A 152 -9.83 -3.45 -17.78
N GLN A 153 -9.19 -2.67 -18.67
CA GLN A 153 -9.81 -2.25 -19.92
C GLN A 153 -9.88 -3.39 -20.93
N ILE A 154 -10.86 -3.30 -21.83
CA ILE A 154 -10.99 -4.22 -22.97
C ILE A 154 -9.74 -4.14 -23.84
N GLY A 155 -9.19 -5.31 -24.22
CA GLY A 155 -7.95 -5.42 -24.97
C GLY A 155 -6.71 -5.66 -24.13
N THR A 156 -6.77 -5.43 -22.82
CA THR A 156 -5.65 -5.72 -21.91
C THR A 156 -5.33 -7.21 -21.92
N VAL A 157 -4.04 -7.52 -22.01
CA VAL A 157 -3.49 -8.88 -21.91
C VAL A 157 -2.80 -9.01 -20.57
N MET A 158 -3.00 -10.10 -19.88
CA MET A 158 -2.39 -10.38 -18.58
C MET A 158 -1.88 -11.81 -18.50
N HIS A 159 -0.83 -12.02 -17.73
CA HIS A 159 -0.28 -13.33 -17.42
C HIS A 159 -0.32 -13.56 -15.92
N ILE A 160 -0.88 -14.70 -15.51
CA ILE A 160 -0.88 -15.14 -14.12
C ILE A 160 0.26 -16.12 -13.95
N TYR A 161 1.26 -15.72 -13.17
CA TYR A 161 2.42 -16.55 -12.87
C TYR A 161 2.12 -17.58 -11.80
N ASP A 162 1.39 -17.14 -10.77
CA ASP A 162 1.16 -17.99 -9.61
C ASP A 162 -0.07 -17.55 -8.80
N ILE A 163 -0.80 -18.54 -8.28
CA ILE A 163 -1.90 -18.33 -7.35
C ILE A 163 -1.78 -19.38 -6.24
N ALA A 164 -1.87 -18.93 -4.99
CA ALA A 164 -1.94 -19.84 -3.85
C ALA A 164 -2.88 -19.27 -2.78
N TYR A 165 -3.54 -20.13 -2.05
CA TYR A 165 -4.24 -19.74 -0.83
C TYR A 165 -3.55 -20.30 0.41
N ASN A 166 -3.79 -19.65 1.55
CA ASN A 166 -3.08 -19.91 2.80
C ASN A 166 -1.56 -19.80 2.63
N ALA A 167 -1.12 -18.84 1.80
CA ALA A 167 0.28 -18.66 1.45
C ALA A 167 1.10 -18.09 2.61
N HIS A 168 2.35 -18.52 2.71
CA HIS A 168 3.30 -17.96 3.66
C HIS A 168 3.70 -16.54 3.26
N VAL A 169 3.34 -15.57 4.08
CA VAL A 169 3.69 -14.16 3.85
C VAL A 169 5.16 -13.95 4.22
N PRO A 170 6.00 -13.42 3.33
CA PRO A 170 7.38 -13.14 3.66
C PRO A 170 7.52 -11.98 4.66
N PHE A 171 8.62 -11.96 5.41
CA PHE A 171 8.96 -10.84 6.28
C PHE A 171 9.39 -9.63 5.45
N PHE A 172 8.79 -8.46 5.73
CA PHE A 172 9.10 -7.20 5.08
C PHE A 172 9.73 -6.23 6.09
N ILE A 173 11.03 -6.38 6.31
CA ILE A 173 11.77 -5.53 7.26
C ILE A 173 12.10 -4.19 6.60
N SER A 174 11.70 -3.09 7.25
CA SER A 174 12.00 -1.74 6.81
C SER A 174 12.94 -1.04 7.79
N PHE A 175 14.19 -0.87 7.38
CA PHE A 175 15.18 -0.13 8.19
C PHE A 175 14.76 1.33 8.43
N GLY A 176 14.08 1.96 7.47
CA GLY A 176 13.54 3.32 7.64
C GLY A 176 12.50 3.38 8.76
N ARG A 177 11.60 2.40 8.84
CA ARG A 177 10.59 2.29 9.89
C ARG A 177 11.22 2.05 11.25
N ILE A 178 12.19 1.14 11.34
CA ILE A 178 12.97 0.92 12.56
C ILE A 178 13.65 2.22 13.02
N ALA A 179 14.29 2.94 12.12
CA ALA A 179 14.97 4.19 12.43
C ALA A 179 13.99 5.28 12.93
N VAL A 180 12.82 5.40 12.33
CA VAL A 180 11.78 6.34 12.76
C VAL A 180 11.25 5.98 14.15
N VAL A 181 10.91 4.71 14.39
CA VAL A 181 10.45 4.24 15.71
C VAL A 181 11.52 4.47 16.77
N TRP A 182 12.77 4.10 16.49
CA TRP A 182 13.90 4.33 17.37
C TRP A 182 14.10 5.82 17.69
N LEU A 183 14.01 6.68 16.69
CA LEU A 183 14.16 8.14 16.86
C LEU A 183 13.04 8.71 17.72
N VAL A 184 11.78 8.36 17.43
CA VAL A 184 10.62 8.83 18.19
C VAL A 184 10.73 8.41 19.66
N LEU A 185 11.00 7.14 19.93
CA LEU A 185 11.16 6.64 21.30
C LEU A 185 12.36 7.27 22.00
N SER A 186 13.45 7.53 21.27
CA SER A 186 14.64 8.23 21.82
C SER A 186 14.31 9.68 22.20
N VAL A 187 13.56 10.40 21.38
CA VAL A 187 13.11 11.74 21.69
C VAL A 187 12.20 11.75 22.92
N LEU A 188 11.23 10.83 23.00
CA LEU A 188 10.34 10.69 24.16
C LEU A 188 11.14 10.39 25.43
N TYR A 189 12.15 9.49 25.34
CA TYR A 189 13.04 9.20 26.45
C TYR A 189 13.85 10.42 26.92
N LEU A 190 14.33 11.24 25.98
CA LEU A 190 15.06 12.47 26.28
C LEU A 190 14.17 13.54 26.89
N LEU A 191 12.91 13.62 26.49
CA LEU A 191 11.94 14.60 26.99
C LEU A 191 11.23 14.18 28.29
N ARG A 192 11.60 13.03 28.86
CA ARG A 192 11.00 12.59 30.13
C ARG A 192 11.29 13.58 31.28
N PRO A 193 10.39 13.70 32.28
CA PRO A 193 10.65 14.50 33.47
C PRO A 193 11.99 14.17 34.13
N HIS A 194 12.69 15.18 34.64
CA HIS A 194 14.03 15.09 35.26
C HIS A 194 15.17 14.67 34.30
N SER A 195 14.96 14.62 33.00
CA SER A 195 16.06 14.46 32.05
C SER A 195 16.84 15.76 31.88
N GLY A 196 18.11 15.64 31.48
CA GLY A 196 18.91 16.83 31.18
C GLY A 196 18.39 17.65 29.98
N ALA A 197 17.67 16.98 29.05
CA ALA A 197 17.04 17.65 27.94
C ALA A 197 15.76 18.41 28.38
N TYR A 198 14.99 17.82 29.30
CA TYR A 198 13.79 18.46 29.85
C TYR A 198 14.14 19.68 30.71
N ALA A 199 15.24 19.61 31.49
CA ALA A 199 15.74 20.69 32.32
C ALA A 199 16.55 21.76 31.53
N PHE A 200 16.69 21.60 30.22
CA PHE A 200 17.48 22.50 29.39
C PHE A 200 16.81 23.84 29.22
N ILE A 201 17.50 24.90 29.66
CA ILE A 201 17.07 26.27 29.49
C ILE A 201 17.73 26.85 28.23
N TYR A 202 16.91 27.33 27.30
CA TYR A 202 17.38 27.94 26.08
C TYR A 202 17.94 29.36 26.33
N ASP A 203 19.23 29.55 26.03
CA ASP A 203 19.87 30.86 26.08
C ASP A 203 19.92 31.46 24.66
N ARG A 204 19.19 32.61 24.48
CA ARG A 204 19.17 33.34 23.21
C ARG A 204 20.53 33.90 22.78
N LYS A 205 21.46 34.12 23.70
CA LYS A 205 22.80 34.63 23.39
C LYS A 205 23.76 33.54 22.91
N ASN A 206 23.47 32.27 23.21
CA ASN A 206 24.35 31.18 22.88
C ASN A 206 24.21 30.74 21.39
N VAL A 207 25.25 31.08 20.58
CA VAL A 207 25.31 30.77 19.15
C VAL A 207 25.20 29.28 18.87
N LYS A 208 25.82 28.43 19.70
CA LYS A 208 25.75 26.96 19.53
C LYS A 208 24.32 26.44 19.68
N GLN A 209 23.57 26.95 20.63
CA GLN A 209 22.17 26.56 20.82
C GLN A 209 21.28 27.02 19.66
N LYS A 210 21.53 28.22 19.11
CA LYS A 210 20.85 28.71 17.91
C LYS A 210 21.12 27.80 16.71
N ALA A 211 22.38 27.41 16.50
CA ALA A 211 22.75 26.52 15.41
C ALA A 211 22.08 25.14 15.54
N VAL A 212 22.06 24.54 16.74
CA VAL A 212 21.38 23.26 17.01
C VAL A 212 19.89 23.39 16.74
N LYS A 213 19.23 24.46 17.21
CA LYS A 213 17.81 24.71 16.94
C LYS A 213 17.52 24.79 15.45
N PHE A 214 18.36 25.49 14.69
CA PHE A 214 18.23 25.62 13.24
C PHE A 214 18.38 24.27 12.53
N VAL A 215 19.41 23.49 12.88
CA VAL A 215 19.64 22.15 12.32
C VAL A 215 18.49 21.20 12.62
N VAL A 216 17.98 21.19 13.86
CA VAL A 216 16.79 20.40 14.23
C VAL A 216 15.57 20.85 13.45
N GLY A 217 15.35 22.14 13.28
CA GLY A 217 14.25 22.69 12.48
C GLY A 217 14.30 22.23 11.03
N ILE A 218 15.48 22.34 10.39
CA ILE A 218 15.68 21.85 9.02
C ILE A 218 15.43 20.34 8.96
N GLY A 219 15.98 19.57 9.92
CA GLY A 219 15.78 18.11 9.98
C GLY A 219 14.30 17.74 10.05
N LEU A 220 13.51 18.42 10.86
CA LEU A 220 12.06 18.20 10.97
C LEU A 220 11.33 18.53 9.66
N VAL A 221 11.70 19.64 9.00
CA VAL A 221 11.13 20.00 7.70
C VAL A 221 11.44 18.93 6.65
N LEU A 222 12.70 18.46 6.59
CA LEU A 222 13.09 17.41 5.64
C LEU A 222 12.36 16.07 5.92
N ILE A 223 12.20 15.71 7.19
CA ILE A 223 11.43 14.52 7.59
C ILE A 223 9.97 14.69 7.16
N PHE A 224 9.37 15.86 7.43
CA PHE A 224 8.00 16.16 7.02
C PHE A 224 7.83 16.01 5.50
N PHE A 225 8.71 16.66 4.72
CA PHE A 225 8.70 16.51 3.26
C PHE A 225 8.87 15.08 2.82
N LYS A 226 9.78 14.33 3.44
CA LYS A 226 9.97 12.91 3.13
C LYS A 226 8.74 12.09 3.44
N VAL A 227 8.09 12.31 4.58
CA VAL A 227 6.86 11.58 4.96
C VAL A 227 5.71 11.92 4.02
N VAL A 228 5.51 13.19 3.70
CA VAL A 228 4.44 13.63 2.78
C VAL A 228 4.67 13.08 1.37
N ASN A 229 5.92 13.09 0.88
CA ASN A 229 6.25 12.66 -0.48
C ASN A 229 6.59 11.15 -0.60
N SER A 230 6.75 10.43 0.52
CA SER A 230 7.14 9.01 0.46
C SER A 230 5.96 8.05 0.46
N ASN A 231 4.74 8.55 0.51
CA ASN A 231 3.58 7.70 0.37
C ASN A 231 3.38 7.38 -1.11
N PRO A 232 3.71 6.15 -1.58
CA PRO A 232 3.52 5.77 -2.98
C PRO A 232 2.05 5.86 -3.42
N TYR A 233 1.12 5.87 -2.47
CA TYR A 233 -0.31 6.07 -2.72
C TYR A 233 -0.69 7.55 -2.92
N PHE A 234 0.17 8.50 -2.55
CA PHE A 234 -0.04 9.94 -2.80
C PHE A 234 0.70 10.46 -4.04
N VAL A 235 1.66 9.73 -4.56
CA VAL A 235 2.31 10.05 -5.86
C VAL A 235 1.45 9.60 -7.03
N VAL A 236 0.22 9.43 -6.80
CA VAL A 236 -0.67 8.81 -7.72
C VAL A 236 -1.43 9.84 -8.50
N PRO A 237 -1.78 9.49 -9.72
CA PRO A 237 -2.58 10.20 -10.69
C PRO A 237 -3.93 10.73 -10.18
N ARG A 238 -4.32 10.42 -8.95
CA ARG A 238 -5.45 11.10 -8.31
C ARG A 238 -5.29 12.62 -8.28
N TRP A 239 -4.05 13.13 -8.25
CA TRP A 239 -3.77 14.54 -8.41
C TRP A 239 -3.98 15.01 -9.84
N ASP A 240 -3.67 14.16 -10.82
CA ASP A 240 -3.86 14.49 -12.24
C ASP A 240 -5.33 14.41 -12.71
N GLN A 241 -6.17 13.68 -11.98
CA GLN A 241 -7.58 13.55 -12.32
C GLN A 241 -8.50 14.52 -11.57
N HIS A 242 -8.00 15.16 -10.50
CA HIS A 242 -8.79 16.09 -9.68
C HIS A 242 -8.02 17.38 -9.45
N TYR A 243 -7.84 18.17 -10.50
CA TYR A 243 -7.24 19.52 -10.44
C TYR A 243 -8.00 20.49 -9.52
N GLN A 244 -9.20 20.14 -9.08
CA GLN A 244 -10.09 21.01 -8.29
C GLN A 244 -9.41 21.69 -7.10
N TYR A 245 -8.57 20.97 -6.35
CA TYR A 245 -7.83 21.55 -5.23
C TYR A 245 -6.66 22.42 -5.68
N GLN A 246 -6.03 22.11 -6.80
CA GLN A 246 -4.96 22.92 -7.38
C GLN A 246 -5.52 24.20 -7.97
N ASP A 247 -6.65 24.09 -8.66
CA ASP A 247 -7.36 25.24 -9.27
C ASP A 247 -7.92 26.14 -8.20
N LEU A 248 -8.45 25.57 -7.10
CA LEU A 248 -8.89 26.33 -5.94
C LEU A 248 -7.68 27.02 -5.24
N ALA A 249 -6.54 26.35 -5.11
CA ALA A 249 -5.33 26.93 -4.54
C ALA A 249 -4.78 28.06 -5.43
N ARG A 250 -4.84 27.92 -6.76
CA ARG A 250 -4.51 29.00 -7.71
C ARG A 250 -5.47 30.16 -7.60
N ALA A 251 -6.79 29.90 -7.55
CA ALA A 251 -7.79 30.94 -7.34
C ALA A 251 -7.54 31.74 -6.07
N PHE A 252 -7.23 31.08 -4.95
CA PHE A 252 -6.85 31.76 -3.71
C PHE A 252 -5.56 32.57 -3.84
N ALA A 253 -4.56 32.08 -4.56
CA ALA A 253 -3.33 32.84 -4.81
C ALA A 253 -3.59 34.11 -5.64
N HIS A 254 -4.63 34.11 -6.48
CA HIS A 254 -5.09 35.26 -7.26
C HIS A 254 -6.17 36.10 -6.54
N GLY A 255 -6.48 35.77 -5.26
CA GLY A 255 -7.47 36.52 -4.47
C GLY A 255 -8.94 36.19 -4.82
N SER A 256 -9.19 35.11 -5.58
CA SER A 256 -10.54 34.62 -5.92
C SER A 256 -10.93 33.46 -5.01
N VAL A 257 -12.22 33.36 -4.67
CA VAL A 257 -12.80 32.24 -3.92
C VAL A 257 -13.53 31.25 -4.86
N SER A 258 -13.50 31.49 -6.16
CA SER A 258 -14.11 30.63 -7.18
C SER A 258 -13.05 30.11 -8.15
N ILE A 259 -13.23 28.88 -8.59
CA ILE A 259 -12.40 28.27 -9.63
C ILE A 259 -12.68 28.98 -10.94
N GLU A 260 -11.65 29.44 -11.65
CA GLU A 260 -11.76 30.17 -12.92
C GLU A 260 -12.10 29.28 -14.10
N ASP A 261 -11.90 27.96 -13.97
CA ASP A 261 -12.17 27.00 -15.03
C ASP A 261 -13.68 26.81 -15.28
N GLU A 262 -14.08 26.90 -16.52
CA GLU A 262 -15.45 26.62 -16.92
C GLU A 262 -15.81 25.14 -16.73
N PRO A 263 -17.04 24.83 -16.25
CA PRO A 263 -17.51 23.47 -16.15
C PRO A 263 -17.44 22.74 -17.51
N SER A 264 -17.09 21.46 -17.50
CA SER A 264 -17.03 20.65 -18.73
C SER A 264 -18.35 20.74 -19.53
N ALA A 265 -18.25 20.63 -20.85
CA ALA A 265 -19.42 20.66 -21.73
C ALA A 265 -20.51 19.65 -21.30
N LYS A 266 -20.11 18.51 -20.75
CA LYS A 266 -21.00 17.47 -20.21
C LYS A 266 -21.74 17.94 -18.96
N LEU A 267 -21.10 18.69 -18.09
CA LEU A 267 -21.71 19.26 -16.87
C LEU A 267 -22.66 20.41 -17.23
N LYS A 268 -22.28 21.25 -18.21
CA LYS A 268 -23.17 22.31 -18.73
C LYS A 268 -24.41 21.74 -19.38
N ALA A 269 -24.31 20.59 -20.09
CA ALA A 269 -25.43 19.91 -20.70
C ALA A 269 -26.37 19.21 -19.69
N MET A 270 -25.93 18.93 -18.48
CA MET A 270 -26.74 18.37 -17.39
C MET A 270 -27.51 19.44 -16.60
N ALA A 271 -27.11 20.71 -16.71
CA ALA A 271 -27.72 21.82 -15.98
C ALA A 271 -28.88 22.48 -16.73
N ASN A 272 -29.12 22.10 -17.99
CA ASN A 272 -30.27 22.45 -18.81
C ASN A 272 -31.22 21.24 -18.91
#